data_b4a2bf25909eccfc33d79b200ff686f9
#
_entry.id   b4a2bf25909eccfc33d79b200ff686f9
#
_cell.length_a   1.000
_cell.length_b   1.000
_cell.length_c   1.000
_cell.angle_alpha   90.00
_cell.angle_beta   90.00
_cell.angle_gamma   90.00
#
_symmetry.space_group_name_H-M   'P 1'
#
loop_
_entity.id
_entity.type
_entity.pdbx_description
1 polymer ?
#
loop_
_entity_poly.entity_id
_entity_poly.type
_entity_poly.pdbx_seq_one_letter_code
_entity_poly.pdbx_strand_id
1 'polypeptide(L)'
;MSKSDPSPIQDAPKSFVRRLGFIGPSLIITATLVGSGELLATTTFGAKAGFVSLWLIIGACLIKVALQEALGRYTISSGETTLKALSRLPGPPSWAIWFWLIVIFVTSIQLGGVSRVVGEAIKLLLQQSGHTEFIWGPIVCGVCLLILLVGRYKTIERTSTILVSLFSIATLICAAAIQWTPNAIRLSELASGFRFELPAEGSTMALGIVAIVGLSSSELVYYGYWCLEKGYARWTGPNDGSEAWQQRANGWIRVMHIDCVVGFLIYTTTTIAFYLLGAAVLHRAGVDPGEGIAV
;
A
#
# COMPACT_ATOMS: atom_id res chain seq x y z
N MET A 1 29.66 4.35 -8.83
CA MET A 1 29.50 2.90 -9.05
C MET A 1 30.49 2.17 -8.15
N SER A 2 30.09 1.80 -6.95
CA SER A 2 30.87 0.96 -6.06
C SER A 2 30.87 -0.46 -6.59
N LYS A 3 32.06 -1.07 -6.75
CA LYS A 3 32.21 -2.49 -7.04
C LYS A 3 31.55 -3.25 -5.89
N SER A 4 30.30 -3.70 -6.11
CA SER A 4 29.64 -4.61 -5.17
C SER A 4 30.36 -5.94 -5.24
N ASP A 5 30.93 -6.35 -4.11
CA ASP A 5 31.29 -7.73 -3.87
C ASP A 5 30.14 -8.64 -4.37
N PRO A 6 30.42 -9.70 -5.13
CA PRO A 6 29.38 -10.63 -5.54
C PRO A 6 28.83 -11.28 -4.26
N SER A 7 27.69 -10.77 -3.79
CA SER A 7 27.03 -11.40 -2.65
C SER A 7 26.69 -12.84 -3.04
N PRO A 8 27.01 -13.80 -2.17
CA PRO A 8 26.93 -15.22 -2.52
C PRO A 8 25.50 -15.60 -2.89
N ILE A 9 25.34 -16.35 -3.96
CA ILE A 9 24.13 -17.11 -4.26
C ILE A 9 23.74 -17.88 -2.99
N GLN A 10 22.48 -17.75 -2.57
CA GLN A 10 22.03 -18.29 -1.29
C GLN A 10 20.70 -19.01 -1.46
N ASP A 11 20.59 -20.19 -0.85
CA ASP A 11 19.32 -20.91 -0.78
C ASP A 11 18.33 -20.21 0.17
N ALA A 12 17.06 -20.23 -0.22
CA ALA A 12 16.00 -19.71 0.62
C ALA A 12 15.83 -20.55 1.90
N PRO A 13 15.46 -19.93 3.03
CA PRO A 13 15.23 -20.64 4.28
C PRO A 13 14.12 -21.70 4.13
N LYS A 14 14.34 -22.90 4.67
CA LYS A 14 13.36 -23.99 4.64
C LYS A 14 12.24 -23.78 5.67
N SER A 15 12.59 -23.31 6.87
CA SER A 15 11.64 -23.09 7.97
C SER A 15 10.79 -21.85 7.75
N PHE A 16 9.47 -21.92 8.01
CA PHE A 16 8.54 -20.81 7.93
C PHE A 16 8.97 -19.61 8.80
N VAL A 17 9.35 -19.87 10.05
CA VAL A 17 9.78 -18.79 10.98
C VAL A 17 11.01 -18.06 10.45
N ARG A 18 11.97 -18.76 9.85
CA ARG A 18 13.14 -18.13 9.25
C ARG A 18 12.78 -17.32 8.01
N ARG A 19 11.75 -17.72 7.24
CA ARG A 19 11.27 -16.95 6.07
C ARG A 19 10.69 -15.62 6.48
N LEU A 20 10.00 -15.54 7.62
CA LEU A 20 9.50 -14.27 8.17
C LEU A 20 10.61 -13.24 8.44
N GLY A 21 11.85 -13.68 8.71
CA GLY A 21 12.99 -12.78 8.84
C GLY A 21 13.47 -12.15 7.53
N PHE A 22 12.98 -12.62 6.39
CA PHE A 22 13.34 -12.12 5.06
C PHE A 22 12.24 -11.31 4.38
N ILE A 23 11.04 -11.20 4.97
CA ILE A 23 9.99 -10.30 4.47
C ILE A 23 10.44 -8.84 4.62
N GLY A 24 9.86 -7.93 3.83
CA GLY A 24 10.19 -6.51 3.91
C GLY A 24 9.62 -5.68 2.77
N PRO A 25 9.79 -6.07 1.50
CA PRO A 25 9.27 -5.34 0.36
C PRO A 25 7.79 -4.99 0.48
N SER A 26 6.94 -5.94 0.84
CA SER A 26 5.50 -5.69 1.06
C SER A 26 5.23 -4.78 2.26
N LEU A 27 6.05 -4.83 3.32
CA LEU A 27 5.88 -3.95 4.47
C LEU A 27 6.19 -2.50 4.12
N ILE A 28 7.19 -2.25 3.27
CA ILE A 28 7.50 -0.91 2.76
C ILE A 28 6.32 -0.40 1.93
N ILE A 29 5.83 -1.19 0.99
CA ILE A 29 4.67 -0.85 0.16
C ILE A 29 3.41 -0.63 1.01
N THR A 30 3.18 -1.48 2.01
CA THR A 30 2.05 -1.32 2.93
C THR A 30 2.14 0.00 3.71
N ALA A 31 3.35 0.44 4.09
CA ALA A 31 3.54 1.71 4.78
C ALA A 31 3.27 2.94 3.89
N THR A 32 3.51 2.85 2.58
CA THR A 32 3.14 3.91 1.64
C THR A 32 1.62 3.97 1.43
N LEU A 33 0.95 2.85 1.54
CA LEU A 33 -0.47 2.68 1.29
C LEU A 33 -1.31 3.03 2.52
N VAL A 34 -1.00 2.43 3.68
CA VAL A 34 -1.70 2.64 4.94
C VAL A 34 -1.29 4.00 5.53
N GLY A 35 -1.68 5.08 4.86
CA GLY A 35 -1.37 6.46 5.24
C GLY A 35 -2.58 7.37 5.13
N SER A 36 -2.34 8.67 5.18
CA SER A 36 -3.40 9.69 5.16
C SER A 36 -4.28 9.63 3.91
N GLY A 37 -3.72 9.29 2.74
CA GLY A 37 -4.48 9.17 1.50
C GLY A 37 -5.53 8.06 1.53
N GLU A 38 -5.12 6.86 1.95
CA GLU A 38 -6.02 5.71 2.09
C GLU A 38 -7.06 5.97 3.20
N LEU A 39 -6.62 6.51 4.35
CA LEU A 39 -7.52 6.89 5.44
C LEU A 39 -8.64 7.82 4.94
N LEU A 40 -8.29 8.90 4.25
CA LEU A 40 -9.26 9.87 3.76
C LEU A 40 -10.18 9.27 2.70
N ALA A 41 -9.63 8.65 1.67
CA ALA A 41 -10.40 8.10 0.55
C ALA A 41 -11.35 7.00 1.03
N THR A 42 -10.86 6.05 1.80
CA THR A 42 -11.65 4.89 2.21
C THR A 42 -12.70 5.24 3.25
N THR A 43 -12.39 6.16 4.18
CA THR A 43 -13.36 6.69 5.13
C THR A 43 -14.47 7.48 4.42
N THR A 44 -14.11 8.28 3.40
CA THR A 44 -15.07 8.99 2.55
C THR A 44 -15.97 8.02 1.78
N PHE A 45 -15.42 6.94 1.23
CA PHE A 45 -16.24 5.90 0.59
C PHE A 45 -17.19 5.24 1.57
N GLY A 46 -16.75 4.95 2.80
CA GLY A 46 -17.61 4.44 3.86
C GLY A 46 -18.73 5.43 4.23
N ALA A 47 -18.42 6.71 4.32
CA ALA A 47 -19.39 7.76 4.59
C ALA A 47 -20.48 7.86 3.50
N LYS A 48 -20.11 7.73 2.24
CA LYS A 48 -21.05 7.82 1.10
C LYS A 48 -21.80 6.53 0.85
N ALA A 49 -21.10 5.40 0.77
CA ALA A 49 -21.68 4.12 0.41
C ALA A 49 -22.27 3.32 1.58
N GLY A 50 -22.09 3.76 2.84
CA GLY A 50 -22.47 2.96 3.99
C GLY A 50 -21.71 1.62 4.01
N PHE A 51 -22.38 0.52 4.29
CA PHE A 51 -21.76 -0.80 4.37
C PHE A 51 -21.74 -1.58 3.04
N VAL A 52 -22.50 -1.14 2.03
CA VAL A 52 -22.81 -1.90 0.81
C VAL A 52 -21.58 -2.25 -0.03
N SER A 53 -20.55 -1.41 -0.05
CA SER A 53 -19.37 -1.56 -0.91
C SER A 53 -18.21 -2.33 -0.28
N LEU A 54 -18.40 -2.98 0.86
CA LEU A 54 -17.34 -3.74 1.54
C LEU A 54 -16.73 -4.83 0.64
N TRP A 55 -17.56 -5.52 -0.14
CA TRP A 55 -17.12 -6.54 -1.09
C TRP A 55 -16.21 -5.99 -2.20
N LEU A 56 -16.46 -4.73 -2.64
CA LEU A 56 -15.62 -4.06 -3.64
C LEU A 56 -14.20 -3.81 -3.10
N ILE A 57 -14.10 -3.38 -1.83
CA ILE A 57 -12.81 -3.15 -1.17
C ILE A 57 -12.00 -4.45 -1.11
N ILE A 58 -12.61 -5.51 -0.61
CA ILE A 58 -11.96 -6.83 -0.50
C ILE A 58 -11.57 -7.34 -1.89
N GLY A 59 -12.48 -7.25 -2.87
CA GLY A 59 -12.23 -7.66 -4.25
C GLY A 59 -11.08 -6.88 -4.90
N ALA A 60 -11.03 -5.56 -4.72
CA ALA A 60 -9.96 -4.72 -5.22
C ALA A 60 -8.59 -5.11 -4.62
N CYS A 61 -8.53 -5.33 -3.31
CA CYS A 61 -7.30 -5.77 -2.64
C CYS A 61 -6.84 -7.15 -3.13
N LEU A 62 -7.76 -8.10 -3.34
CA LEU A 62 -7.45 -9.45 -3.83
C LEU A 62 -6.88 -9.42 -5.27
N ILE A 63 -7.49 -8.63 -6.17
CA ILE A 63 -6.97 -8.50 -7.54
C ILE A 63 -5.57 -7.91 -7.52
N LYS A 64 -5.35 -6.88 -6.71
CA LYS A 64 -4.08 -6.15 -6.67
C LYS A 64 -2.95 -6.96 -6.04
N VAL A 65 -3.20 -7.79 -5.01
CA VAL A 65 -2.17 -8.68 -4.48
C VAL A 65 -1.75 -9.75 -5.48
N ALA A 66 -2.67 -10.24 -6.30
CA ALA A 66 -2.34 -11.19 -7.36
C ALA A 66 -1.39 -10.56 -8.42
N LEU A 67 -1.63 -9.29 -8.77
CA LEU A 67 -0.73 -8.53 -9.65
C LEU A 67 0.63 -8.28 -9.00
N GLN A 68 0.66 -7.91 -7.72
CA GLN A 68 1.89 -7.74 -6.94
C GLN A 68 2.73 -9.01 -6.96
N GLU A 69 2.10 -10.16 -6.74
CA GLU A 69 2.76 -11.47 -6.75
C GLU A 69 3.33 -11.82 -8.12
N ALA A 70 2.58 -11.55 -9.20
CA ALA A 70 3.04 -11.78 -10.56
C ALA A 70 4.28 -10.95 -10.90
N LEU A 71 4.30 -9.66 -10.53
CA LEU A 71 5.44 -8.76 -10.74
C LEU A 71 6.65 -9.15 -9.89
N GLY A 72 6.45 -9.53 -8.62
CA GLY A 72 7.51 -10.04 -7.76
C GLY A 72 8.15 -11.31 -8.29
N ARG A 73 7.33 -12.25 -8.77
CA ARG A 73 7.78 -13.49 -9.40
C ARG A 73 8.62 -13.20 -10.65
N TYR A 74 8.16 -12.29 -11.52
CA TYR A 74 8.93 -11.85 -12.67
C TYR A 74 10.31 -11.31 -12.25
N THR A 75 10.34 -10.40 -11.29
CA THR A 75 11.56 -9.75 -10.80
C THR A 75 12.58 -10.77 -10.23
N ILE A 76 12.13 -11.74 -9.45
CA ILE A 76 13.01 -12.78 -8.89
C ILE A 76 13.56 -13.68 -9.98
N SER A 77 12.72 -14.04 -10.96
CA SER A 77 13.12 -14.97 -12.03
C SER A 77 14.01 -14.34 -13.09
N SER A 78 13.83 -13.06 -13.38
CA SER A 78 14.58 -12.36 -14.44
C SER A 78 15.75 -11.51 -13.92
N GLY A 79 15.71 -11.11 -12.63
CA GLY A 79 16.63 -10.11 -12.09
C GLY A 79 16.40 -8.71 -12.64
N GLU A 80 15.26 -8.45 -13.29
CA GLU A 80 14.95 -7.22 -13.98
C GLU A 80 13.89 -6.40 -13.23
N THR A 81 13.89 -5.09 -13.48
CA THR A 81 12.88 -4.18 -12.93
C THR A 81 11.54 -4.33 -13.65
N THR A 82 10.45 -3.99 -12.97
CA THR A 82 9.12 -3.97 -13.57
C THR A 82 9.06 -3.02 -14.80
N LEU A 83 9.74 -1.88 -14.76
CA LEU A 83 9.79 -0.97 -15.91
C LEU A 83 10.47 -1.60 -17.13
N LYS A 84 11.48 -2.44 -16.92
CA LYS A 84 12.11 -3.18 -18.02
C LYS A 84 11.16 -4.22 -18.61
N ALA A 85 10.31 -4.85 -17.80
CA ALA A 85 9.24 -5.70 -18.31
C ALA A 85 8.23 -4.90 -19.15
N LEU A 86 7.81 -3.74 -18.68
CA LEU A 86 6.87 -2.86 -19.38
C LEU A 86 7.42 -2.36 -20.72
N SER A 87 8.75 -2.16 -20.85
CA SER A 87 9.36 -1.73 -22.11
C SER A 87 9.27 -2.76 -23.23
N ARG A 88 8.99 -4.04 -22.87
CA ARG A 88 8.88 -5.16 -23.83
C ARG A 88 7.45 -5.44 -24.28
N LEU A 89 6.47 -4.68 -23.76
CA LEU A 89 5.07 -4.86 -24.15
C LEU A 89 4.90 -4.54 -25.65
N PRO A 90 4.07 -5.33 -26.36
CA PRO A 90 3.80 -5.10 -27.77
C PRO A 90 3.12 -3.75 -27.99
N GLY A 91 3.50 -3.06 -29.05
CA GLY A 91 2.97 -1.75 -29.42
C GLY A 91 4.06 -0.73 -29.74
N PRO A 92 3.76 0.57 -29.72
CA PRO A 92 4.76 1.63 -29.94
C PRO A 92 5.93 1.53 -28.94
N PRO A 93 7.15 1.92 -29.31
CA PRO A 93 8.33 1.79 -28.46
C PRO A 93 8.12 2.45 -27.08
N SER A 94 8.27 1.66 -26.03
CA SER A 94 8.20 2.10 -24.62
C SER A 94 6.91 2.84 -24.23
N TRP A 95 5.79 2.64 -24.94
CA TRP A 95 4.52 3.33 -24.69
C TRP A 95 4.04 3.15 -23.24
N ALA A 96 4.20 1.96 -22.67
CA ALA A 96 3.79 1.67 -21.31
C ALA A 96 4.62 2.44 -20.27
N ILE A 97 5.91 2.71 -20.55
CA ILE A 97 6.77 3.54 -19.69
C ILE A 97 6.30 5.00 -19.75
N TRP A 98 6.01 5.54 -20.95
CA TRP A 98 5.51 6.90 -21.10
C TRP A 98 4.16 7.07 -20.40
N PHE A 99 3.26 6.11 -20.55
CA PHE A 99 1.99 6.11 -19.84
C PHE A 99 2.20 6.11 -18.31
N TRP A 100 3.09 5.26 -17.82
CA TRP A 100 3.42 5.21 -16.39
C TRP A 100 4.04 6.53 -15.90
N LEU A 101 4.89 7.19 -16.68
CA LEU A 101 5.44 8.51 -16.34
C LEU A 101 4.35 9.57 -16.20
N ILE A 102 3.35 9.56 -17.09
CA ILE A 102 2.19 10.45 -16.96
C ILE A 102 1.44 10.18 -15.67
N VAL A 103 1.19 8.91 -15.34
CA VAL A 103 0.53 8.52 -14.10
C VAL A 103 1.32 9.00 -12.88
N ILE A 104 2.64 8.80 -12.85
CA ILE A 104 3.52 9.28 -11.77
C ILE A 104 3.47 10.79 -11.64
N PHE A 105 3.49 11.52 -12.73
CA PHE A 105 3.40 12.98 -12.72
C PHE A 105 2.06 13.44 -12.09
N VAL A 106 0.94 12.84 -12.52
CA VAL A 106 -0.39 13.15 -11.96
C VAL A 106 -0.46 12.79 -10.47
N THR A 107 0.02 11.61 -10.07
CA THR A 107 0.02 11.20 -8.66
C THR A 107 0.96 12.04 -7.80
N SER A 108 2.03 12.60 -8.37
CA SER A 108 2.93 13.51 -7.65
C SER A 108 2.21 14.81 -7.22
N ILE A 109 1.21 15.26 -7.98
CA ILE A 109 0.39 16.42 -7.60
C ILE A 109 -0.42 16.13 -6.33
N GLN A 110 -0.91 14.88 -6.16
CA GLN A 110 -1.65 14.45 -4.97
C GLN A 110 -0.79 14.50 -3.69
N LEU A 111 0.54 14.32 -3.80
CA LEU A 111 1.44 14.41 -2.65
C LEU A 111 1.41 15.78 -1.98
N GLY A 112 1.14 16.85 -2.74
CA GLY A 112 0.93 18.17 -2.19
C GLY A 112 -0.28 18.23 -1.24
N GLY A 113 -1.39 17.58 -1.61
CA GLY A 113 -2.58 17.44 -0.78
C GLY A 113 -2.30 16.66 0.51
N VAL A 114 -1.60 15.52 0.39
CA VAL A 114 -1.20 14.69 1.55
C VAL A 114 -0.30 15.49 2.50
N SER A 115 0.66 16.25 1.99
CA SER A 115 1.53 17.12 2.79
C SER A 115 0.74 18.14 3.60
N ARG A 116 -0.30 18.76 3.01
CA ARG A 116 -1.19 19.69 3.69
C ARG A 116 -1.94 19.01 4.82
N VAL A 117 -2.52 17.84 4.59
CA VAL A 117 -3.25 17.07 5.63
C VAL A 117 -2.35 16.74 6.82
N VAL A 118 -1.10 16.34 6.57
CA VAL A 118 -0.11 16.12 7.64
C VAL A 118 0.16 17.41 8.40
N GLY A 119 0.28 18.55 7.69
CA GLY A 119 0.45 19.86 8.30
C GLY A 119 -0.74 20.26 9.19
N GLU A 120 -1.96 20.02 8.74
CA GLU A 120 -3.19 20.26 9.52
C GLU A 120 -3.25 19.37 10.77
N ALA A 121 -2.89 18.09 10.66
CA ALA A 121 -2.84 17.19 11.81
C ALA A 121 -1.86 17.68 12.89
N ILE A 122 -0.67 18.14 12.50
CA ILE A 122 0.32 18.70 13.43
C ILE A 122 -0.19 20.00 14.05
N LYS A 123 -0.80 20.89 13.27
CA LYS A 123 -1.42 22.13 13.75
C LYS A 123 -2.46 21.85 14.83
N LEU A 124 -3.34 20.86 14.62
CA LEU A 124 -4.34 20.44 15.59
C LEU A 124 -3.70 19.90 16.87
N LEU A 125 -2.68 19.03 16.76
CA LEU A 125 -1.94 18.48 17.90
C LEU A 125 -1.27 19.55 18.73
N LEU A 126 -0.70 20.58 18.08
CA LEU A 126 -0.01 21.69 18.75
C LEU A 126 -0.97 22.83 19.15
N GLN A 127 -2.27 22.70 18.88
CA GLN A 127 -3.30 23.70 19.16
C GLN A 127 -2.94 25.10 18.59
N GLN A 128 -2.28 25.13 17.43
CA GLN A 128 -1.86 26.37 16.79
C GLN A 128 -3.02 27.02 16.03
N SER A 129 -3.07 28.35 16.06
CA SER A 129 -3.97 29.16 15.25
C SER A 129 -3.27 29.69 13.98
N GLY A 130 -4.03 30.06 12.96
CA GLY A 130 -3.49 30.57 11.69
C GLY A 130 -3.20 29.48 10.66
N HIS A 131 -2.49 29.82 9.60
CA HIS A 131 -2.19 28.94 8.45
C HIS A 131 -0.85 28.22 8.60
N THR A 132 -0.58 27.65 9.78
CA THR A 132 0.69 26.97 10.08
C THR A 132 0.82 25.60 9.38
N GLU A 133 -0.27 25.04 8.85
CA GLU A 133 -0.27 23.81 8.04
C GLU A 133 0.65 23.90 6.81
N PHE A 134 0.78 25.07 6.20
CA PHE A 134 1.69 25.31 5.07
C PHE A 134 3.18 25.29 5.46
N ILE A 135 3.49 25.37 6.75
CA ILE A 135 4.86 25.29 7.27
C ILE A 135 5.18 23.86 7.66
N TRP A 136 4.29 23.20 8.38
CA TRP A 136 4.53 21.84 8.91
C TRP A 136 4.60 20.77 7.84
N GLY A 137 3.77 20.85 6.80
CA GLY A 137 3.80 19.91 5.70
C GLY A 137 5.17 19.83 5.00
N PRO A 138 5.73 20.95 4.51
CA PRO A 138 7.08 20.98 3.92
C PRO A 138 8.20 20.56 4.88
N ILE A 139 8.10 20.88 6.18
CA ILE A 139 9.10 20.44 7.18
C ILE A 139 9.10 18.91 7.25
N VAL A 140 7.94 18.27 7.37
CA VAL A 140 7.86 16.80 7.42
C VAL A 140 8.38 16.19 6.12
N CYS A 141 8.02 16.74 4.96
CA CYS A 141 8.57 16.30 3.67
C CYS A 141 10.10 16.41 3.63
N GLY A 142 10.67 17.50 4.15
CA GLY A 142 12.11 17.69 4.26
C GLY A 142 12.78 16.65 5.15
N VAL A 143 12.20 16.34 6.29
CA VAL A 143 12.68 15.28 7.20
C VAL A 143 12.62 13.92 6.51
N CYS A 144 11.52 13.59 5.82
CA CYS A 144 11.40 12.35 5.06
C CYS A 144 12.47 12.27 3.96
N LEU A 145 12.69 13.37 3.23
CA LEU A 145 13.73 13.44 2.20
C LEU A 145 15.13 13.18 2.79
N LEU A 146 15.45 13.79 3.92
CA LEU A 146 16.74 13.55 4.62
C LEU A 146 16.90 12.09 5.02
N ILE A 147 15.84 11.47 5.55
CA ILE A 147 15.85 10.03 5.90
C ILE A 147 16.10 9.17 4.65
N LEU A 148 15.50 9.53 3.52
CA LEU A 148 15.67 8.79 2.26
C LEU A 148 17.08 8.97 1.66
N LEU A 149 17.66 10.17 1.75
CA LEU A 149 19.00 10.46 1.21
C LEU A 149 20.12 9.82 2.04
N VAL A 150 19.96 9.78 3.35
CA VAL A 150 20.98 9.22 4.27
C VAL A 150 20.71 7.74 4.60
N GLY A 151 19.44 7.34 4.51
CA GLY A 151 18.98 6.00 4.90
C GLY A 151 19.40 4.92 3.91
N ARG A 152 19.83 3.78 4.47
CA ARG A 152 20.00 2.54 3.70
C ARG A 152 18.67 1.78 3.64
N TYR A 153 18.54 0.82 2.73
CA TYR A 153 17.34 -0.03 2.62
C TYR A 153 16.82 -0.52 3.98
N LYS A 154 17.71 -1.01 4.85
CA LYS A 154 17.34 -1.50 6.19
C LYS A 154 16.72 -0.42 7.09
N THR A 155 17.14 0.83 6.96
CA THR A 155 16.56 1.95 7.71
C THR A 155 15.15 2.21 7.25
N ILE A 156 14.95 2.29 5.93
CA ILE A 156 13.63 2.50 5.32
C ILE A 156 12.68 1.36 5.71
N GLU A 157 13.12 0.12 5.52
CA GLU A 157 12.35 -1.08 5.87
C GLU A 157 11.93 -1.09 7.35
N ARG A 158 12.86 -0.82 8.26
CA ARG A 158 12.57 -0.81 9.70
C ARG A 158 11.62 0.32 10.09
N THR A 159 11.87 1.54 9.60
CA THR A 159 11.01 2.70 9.89
C THR A 159 9.61 2.47 9.35
N SER A 160 9.48 2.03 8.10
CA SER A 160 8.19 1.71 7.48
C SER A 160 7.44 0.61 8.25
N THR A 161 8.13 -0.45 8.66
CA THR A 161 7.54 -1.54 9.43
C THR A 161 7.00 -1.06 10.79
N ILE A 162 7.78 -0.23 11.51
CA ILE A 162 7.34 0.33 12.80
C ILE A 162 6.12 1.22 12.59
N LEU A 163 6.19 2.16 11.66
CA LEU A 163 5.12 3.13 11.42
C LEU A 163 3.81 2.43 11.00
N VAL A 164 3.89 1.52 10.02
CA VAL A 164 2.69 0.80 9.56
C VAL A 164 2.10 -0.08 10.66
N SER A 165 2.94 -0.72 11.47
CA SER A 165 2.45 -1.55 12.58
C SER A 165 1.73 -0.71 13.63
N LEU A 166 2.33 0.41 14.06
CA LEU A 166 1.72 1.31 15.05
C LEU A 166 0.39 1.90 14.52
N PHE A 167 0.39 2.36 13.29
CA PHE A 167 -0.79 2.96 12.68
C PHE A 167 -1.92 1.95 12.46
N SER A 168 -1.60 0.76 11.95
CA SER A 168 -2.59 -0.31 11.76
C SER A 168 -3.17 -0.79 13.08
N ILE A 169 -2.34 -0.99 14.11
CA ILE A 169 -2.81 -1.37 15.44
C ILE A 169 -3.73 -0.29 16.02
N ALA A 170 -3.34 0.98 15.96
CA ALA A 170 -4.18 2.09 16.42
C ALA A 170 -5.52 2.13 15.70
N THR A 171 -5.53 1.96 14.37
CA THR A 171 -6.77 1.91 13.57
C THR A 171 -7.67 0.74 13.96
N LEU A 172 -7.10 -0.45 14.16
CA LEU A 172 -7.85 -1.63 14.56
C LEU A 172 -8.42 -1.47 15.98
N ILE A 173 -7.69 -0.84 16.89
CA ILE A 173 -8.19 -0.49 18.23
C ILE A 173 -9.37 0.47 18.11
N CYS A 174 -9.28 1.52 17.27
CA CYS A 174 -10.39 2.44 17.03
C CYS A 174 -11.61 1.72 16.44
N ALA A 175 -11.41 0.85 15.46
CA ALA A 175 -12.48 0.06 14.84
C ALA A 175 -13.11 -0.95 15.83
N ALA A 176 -12.34 -1.49 16.77
CA ALA A 176 -12.87 -2.32 17.83
C ALA A 176 -13.60 -1.48 18.88
N ALA A 177 -13.06 -0.34 19.27
CA ALA A 177 -13.64 0.55 20.28
C ALA A 177 -15.02 1.08 19.91
N ILE A 178 -15.34 1.18 18.60
CA ILE A 178 -16.66 1.61 18.14
C ILE A 178 -17.78 0.70 18.64
N GLN A 179 -17.49 -0.58 18.94
CA GLN A 179 -18.48 -1.54 19.46
C GLN A 179 -19.00 -1.18 20.86
N TRP A 180 -18.30 -0.33 21.61
CA TRP A 180 -18.72 0.19 22.92
C TRP A 180 -19.36 1.58 22.84
N THR A 181 -19.68 2.04 21.61
CA THR A 181 -20.32 3.33 21.37
C THR A 181 -21.75 3.14 20.82
N PRO A 182 -22.57 4.20 20.78
CA PRO A 182 -23.88 4.17 20.11
C PRO A 182 -23.79 3.78 18.61
N ASN A 183 -22.60 3.89 18.00
CA ASN A 183 -22.32 3.56 16.60
C ASN A 183 -21.87 2.11 16.42
N ALA A 184 -22.10 1.22 17.38
CA ALA A 184 -21.73 -0.19 17.27
C ALA A 184 -22.23 -0.81 15.95
N ILE A 185 -21.33 -1.53 15.27
CA ILE A 185 -21.61 -2.15 13.97
C ILE A 185 -22.35 -3.46 14.22
N ARG A 186 -23.50 -3.63 13.56
CA ARG A 186 -24.30 -4.84 13.65
C ARG A 186 -23.85 -5.87 12.63
N LEU A 187 -23.96 -7.16 12.98
CA LEU A 187 -23.60 -8.25 12.05
C LEU A 187 -24.43 -8.20 10.75
N SER A 188 -25.70 -7.78 10.82
CA SER A 188 -26.56 -7.58 9.65
C SER A 188 -26.04 -6.52 8.69
N GLU A 189 -25.40 -5.46 9.21
CA GLU A 189 -24.78 -4.41 8.41
C GLU A 189 -23.51 -4.91 7.69
N LEU A 190 -22.69 -5.67 8.40
CA LEU A 190 -21.55 -6.34 7.77
C LEU A 190 -22.01 -7.33 6.69
N ALA A 191 -23.07 -8.09 6.95
CA ALA A 191 -23.64 -9.03 5.98
C ALA A 191 -24.19 -8.31 4.74
N SER A 192 -24.74 -7.10 4.86
CA SER A 192 -25.18 -6.29 3.72
C SER A 192 -24.03 -5.95 2.77
N GLY A 193 -22.81 -5.77 3.30
CA GLY A 193 -21.61 -5.50 2.52
C GLY A 193 -21.17 -6.65 1.60
N PHE A 194 -21.78 -7.83 1.73
CA PHE A 194 -21.51 -9.01 0.88
C PHE A 194 -22.66 -9.37 -0.04
N ARG A 195 -23.66 -8.49 -0.20
CA ARG A 195 -24.77 -8.71 -1.16
C ARG A 195 -24.41 -8.43 -2.60
N PHE A 196 -23.19 -7.95 -2.85
CA PHE A 196 -22.71 -7.58 -4.19
C PHE A 196 -23.56 -6.49 -4.87
N GLU A 197 -24.19 -5.63 -4.07
CA GLU A 197 -24.92 -4.48 -4.54
C GLU A 197 -23.95 -3.33 -4.85
N LEU A 198 -24.29 -2.50 -5.83
CA LEU A 198 -23.51 -1.29 -6.14
C LEU A 198 -23.93 -0.16 -5.18
N PRO A 199 -23.01 0.78 -4.88
CA PRO A 199 -23.37 1.96 -4.09
C PRO A 199 -24.44 2.80 -4.81
N ALA A 200 -25.16 3.63 -4.06
CA ALA A 200 -26.24 4.45 -4.60
C ALA A 200 -25.78 5.41 -5.72
N GLU A 201 -24.54 5.90 -5.66
CA GLU A 201 -23.92 6.69 -6.73
C GLU A 201 -23.49 5.84 -7.94
N GLY A 202 -23.76 4.55 -7.93
CA GLY A 202 -23.63 3.66 -9.08
C GLY A 202 -22.20 3.26 -9.44
N SER A 203 -22.01 2.95 -10.74
CA SER A 203 -20.76 2.40 -11.25
C SER A 203 -19.56 3.35 -11.13
N THR A 204 -19.76 4.65 -11.20
CA THR A 204 -18.69 5.66 -11.10
C THR A 204 -18.01 5.60 -9.73
N MET A 205 -18.80 5.53 -8.65
CA MET A 205 -18.25 5.39 -7.30
C MET A 205 -17.59 4.02 -7.11
N ALA A 206 -18.21 2.95 -7.61
CA ALA A 206 -17.64 1.61 -7.55
C ALA A 206 -16.25 1.55 -8.24
N LEU A 207 -16.11 2.14 -9.42
CA LEU A 207 -14.83 2.26 -10.13
C LEU A 207 -13.83 3.09 -9.33
N GLY A 208 -14.27 4.19 -8.71
CA GLY A 208 -13.43 5.02 -7.84
C GLY A 208 -12.87 4.21 -6.65
N ILE A 209 -13.72 3.42 -5.98
CA ILE A 209 -13.31 2.52 -4.89
C ILE A 209 -12.25 1.54 -5.38
N VAL A 210 -12.52 0.83 -6.48
CA VAL A 210 -11.58 -0.17 -7.02
C VAL A 210 -10.26 0.47 -7.47
N ALA A 211 -10.29 1.69 -8.01
CA ALA A 211 -9.09 2.38 -8.47
C ALA A 211 -8.17 2.82 -7.32
N ILE A 212 -8.75 3.39 -6.25
CA ILE A 212 -7.99 4.03 -5.16
C ILE A 212 -7.61 3.02 -4.07
N VAL A 213 -8.56 2.15 -3.67
CA VAL A 213 -8.38 1.22 -2.55
C VAL A 213 -7.30 0.18 -2.85
N GLY A 214 -6.42 -0.05 -1.90
CA GLY A 214 -5.32 -1.00 -2.03
C GLY A 214 -4.19 -0.48 -2.94
N LEU A 215 -3.31 -1.39 -3.38
CA LEU A 215 -2.11 -1.06 -4.14
C LEU A 215 -2.43 -0.25 -5.42
N SER A 216 -1.81 0.89 -5.60
CA SER A 216 -1.87 1.65 -6.84
C SER A 216 -0.92 1.10 -7.91
N SER A 217 -1.00 1.63 -9.12
CA SER A 217 -0.07 1.27 -10.20
C SER A 217 1.39 1.58 -9.85
N SER A 218 1.64 2.63 -9.06
CA SER A 218 2.97 3.03 -8.62
C SER A 218 3.55 2.02 -7.64
N GLU A 219 2.80 1.63 -6.61
CA GLU A 219 3.22 0.64 -5.62
C GLU A 219 3.48 -0.72 -6.27
N LEU A 220 2.65 -1.12 -7.24
CA LEU A 220 2.86 -2.36 -7.98
C LEU A 220 4.19 -2.35 -8.74
N VAL A 221 4.53 -1.25 -9.41
CA VAL A 221 5.82 -1.09 -10.10
C VAL A 221 6.97 -1.08 -9.09
N TYR A 222 6.84 -0.32 -7.99
CA TYR A 222 7.89 -0.21 -6.97
C TYR A 222 8.13 -1.51 -6.21
N TYR A 223 7.15 -2.39 -6.10
CA TYR A 223 7.33 -3.68 -5.44
C TYR A 223 8.48 -4.49 -6.03
N GLY A 224 8.58 -4.55 -7.36
CA GLY A 224 9.71 -5.21 -8.03
C GLY A 224 11.06 -4.60 -7.64
N TYR A 225 11.17 -3.27 -7.55
CA TYR A 225 12.39 -2.60 -7.09
C TYR A 225 12.75 -2.97 -5.64
N TRP A 226 11.78 -2.97 -4.75
CA TRP A 226 12.03 -3.38 -3.35
C TRP A 226 12.45 -4.84 -3.22
N CYS A 227 11.94 -5.72 -4.07
CA CYS A 227 12.41 -7.12 -4.17
C CYS A 227 13.88 -7.21 -4.62
N LEU A 228 14.32 -6.36 -5.57
CA LEU A 228 15.72 -6.27 -6.00
C LEU A 228 16.60 -5.74 -4.89
N GLU A 229 16.21 -4.64 -4.23
CA GLU A 229 16.96 -4.03 -3.12
C GLU A 229 17.06 -4.96 -1.91
N LYS A 230 16.02 -5.73 -1.60
CA LYS A 230 16.06 -6.78 -0.57
C LYS A 230 17.11 -7.84 -0.91
N GLY A 231 17.27 -8.15 -2.17
CA GLY A 231 18.26 -9.09 -2.67
C GLY A 231 17.70 -10.44 -3.15
N TYR A 232 16.40 -10.62 -3.27
CA TYR A 232 15.81 -11.90 -3.68
C TYR A 232 16.38 -12.42 -5.01
N ALA A 233 16.42 -11.57 -6.04
CA ALA A 233 16.98 -11.93 -7.33
C ALA A 233 18.49 -12.20 -7.26
N ARG A 234 19.22 -11.41 -6.46
CA ARG A 234 20.66 -11.57 -6.29
C ARG A 234 21.01 -12.90 -5.60
N TRP A 235 20.23 -13.31 -4.59
CA TRP A 235 20.40 -14.58 -3.91
C TRP A 235 20.00 -15.76 -4.79
N THR A 236 19.04 -15.59 -5.69
CA THR A 236 18.67 -16.62 -6.68
C THR A 236 19.79 -16.84 -7.68
N GLY A 237 20.51 -15.76 -8.07
CA GLY A 237 21.54 -15.79 -9.11
C GLY A 237 20.99 -15.74 -10.54
N PRO A 238 21.86 -15.59 -11.52
CA PRO A 238 21.48 -15.54 -12.94
C PRO A 238 20.83 -16.87 -13.38
N ASN A 239 19.84 -16.76 -14.24
CA ASN A 239 19.15 -17.92 -14.79
C ASN A 239 20.07 -18.66 -15.78
N ASP A 240 20.57 -19.80 -15.33
CA ASP A 240 21.44 -20.71 -16.12
C ASP A 240 20.67 -21.94 -16.64
N GLY A 241 19.34 -22.00 -16.40
CA GLY A 241 18.49 -23.14 -16.79
C GLY A 241 18.69 -24.41 -15.94
N SER A 242 19.56 -24.38 -14.93
CA SER A 242 19.84 -25.55 -14.08
C SER A 242 18.71 -25.83 -13.10
N GLU A 243 18.60 -27.12 -12.69
CA GLU A 243 17.67 -27.52 -11.63
C GLU A 243 17.99 -26.81 -10.30
N ALA A 244 19.28 -26.60 -10.01
CA ALA A 244 19.73 -25.90 -8.83
C ALA A 244 19.23 -24.45 -8.81
N TRP A 245 19.28 -23.75 -9.95
CA TRP A 245 18.71 -22.42 -10.07
C TRP A 245 17.18 -22.45 -9.87
N GLN A 246 16.48 -23.39 -10.49
CA GLN A 246 15.02 -23.53 -10.34
C GLN A 246 14.60 -23.75 -8.89
N GLN A 247 15.34 -24.59 -8.16
CA GLN A 247 15.08 -24.83 -6.73
C GLN A 247 15.29 -23.57 -5.91
N ARG A 248 16.37 -22.78 -6.16
CA ARG A 248 16.61 -21.49 -5.49
C ARG A 248 15.51 -20.47 -5.81
N ALA A 249 15.19 -20.30 -7.10
CA ALA A 249 14.14 -19.38 -7.56
C ALA A 249 12.80 -19.69 -6.89
N ASN A 250 12.38 -20.97 -6.92
CA ASN A 250 11.15 -21.41 -6.24
C ASN A 250 11.19 -21.18 -4.73
N GLY A 251 12.36 -21.34 -4.12
CA GLY A 251 12.56 -21.07 -2.70
C GLY A 251 12.32 -19.59 -2.36
N TRP A 252 12.93 -18.67 -3.11
CA TRP A 252 12.78 -17.21 -2.90
C TRP A 252 11.42 -16.70 -3.33
N ILE A 253 10.79 -17.27 -4.36
CA ILE A 253 9.38 -16.97 -4.72
C ILE A 253 8.44 -17.35 -3.56
N ARG A 254 8.66 -18.46 -2.86
CA ARG A 254 7.87 -18.80 -1.66
C ARG A 254 8.06 -17.80 -0.51
N VAL A 255 9.27 -17.23 -0.34
CA VAL A 255 9.50 -16.16 0.64
C VAL A 255 8.74 -14.90 0.24
N MET A 256 8.84 -14.50 -1.02
CA MET A 256 8.12 -13.37 -1.59
C MET A 256 6.60 -13.56 -1.48
N HIS A 257 6.09 -14.75 -1.72
CA HIS A 257 4.66 -15.06 -1.54
C HIS A 257 4.20 -14.82 -0.09
N ILE A 258 4.98 -15.26 0.90
CA ILE A 258 4.70 -14.97 2.31
C ILE A 258 4.73 -13.46 2.57
N ASP A 259 5.69 -12.74 2.01
CA ASP A 259 5.80 -11.28 2.11
C ASP A 259 4.55 -10.60 1.55
N CYS A 260 4.08 -10.98 0.35
CA CYS A 260 2.84 -10.48 -0.24
C CYS A 260 1.61 -10.76 0.64
N VAL A 261 1.48 -11.98 1.16
CA VAL A 261 0.34 -12.35 2.02
C VAL A 261 0.33 -11.56 3.32
N VAL A 262 1.49 -11.39 3.96
CA VAL A 262 1.59 -10.57 5.19
C VAL A 262 1.22 -9.11 4.90
N GLY A 263 1.77 -8.51 3.86
CA GLY A 263 1.41 -7.16 3.45
C GLY A 263 -0.08 -7.05 3.15
N PHE A 264 -0.63 -7.98 2.35
CA PHE A 264 -2.05 -8.06 2.02
C PHE A 264 -2.95 -8.09 3.26
N LEU A 265 -2.64 -8.92 4.23
CA LEU A 265 -3.42 -9.01 5.46
C LEU A 265 -3.40 -7.69 6.24
N ILE A 266 -2.23 -7.05 6.35
CA ILE A 266 -2.09 -5.78 7.08
C ILE A 266 -2.88 -4.68 6.37
N TYR A 267 -2.62 -4.42 5.07
CA TYR A 267 -3.28 -3.30 4.42
C TYR A 267 -4.78 -3.54 4.23
N THR A 268 -5.22 -4.74 3.91
CA THR A 268 -6.64 -5.02 3.71
C THR A 268 -7.43 -4.89 5.01
N THR A 269 -6.92 -5.41 6.13
CA THR A 269 -7.61 -5.26 7.42
C THR A 269 -7.67 -3.80 7.87
N THR A 270 -6.62 -3.03 7.64
CA THR A 270 -6.59 -1.60 7.98
C THR A 270 -7.52 -0.79 7.08
N THR A 271 -7.55 -1.06 5.77
CA THR A 271 -8.47 -0.45 4.81
C THR A 271 -9.93 -0.74 5.16
N ILE A 272 -10.25 -2.00 5.49
CA ILE A 272 -11.58 -2.38 5.97
C ILE A 272 -11.94 -1.60 7.23
N ALA A 273 -11.01 -1.46 8.17
CA ALA A 273 -11.26 -0.71 9.41
C ALA A 273 -11.58 0.77 9.11
N PHE A 274 -10.84 1.43 8.21
CA PHE A 274 -11.15 2.80 7.78
C PHE A 274 -12.53 2.92 7.16
N TYR A 275 -12.87 1.98 6.27
CA TYR A 275 -14.17 1.95 5.63
C TYR A 275 -15.30 1.80 6.65
N LEU A 276 -15.16 0.86 7.57
CA LEU A 276 -16.17 0.60 8.60
C LEU A 276 -16.33 1.78 9.56
N LEU A 277 -15.25 2.47 9.91
CA LEU A 277 -15.30 3.71 10.70
C LEU A 277 -16.07 4.81 9.95
N GLY A 278 -15.80 4.99 8.66
CA GLY A 278 -16.55 5.92 7.80
C GLY A 278 -18.04 5.58 7.73
N ALA A 279 -18.36 4.31 7.47
CA ALA A 279 -19.74 3.82 7.38
C ALA A 279 -20.48 3.93 8.71
N ALA A 280 -19.86 3.57 9.82
CA ALA A 280 -20.52 3.52 11.11
C ALA A 280 -20.68 4.91 11.75
N VAL A 281 -19.75 5.82 11.53
CA VAL A 281 -19.76 7.15 12.16
C VAL A 281 -20.31 8.21 11.21
N LEU A 282 -19.69 8.41 10.08
CA LEU A 282 -20.01 9.53 9.19
C LEU A 282 -21.30 9.28 8.39
N HIS A 283 -21.47 8.10 7.82
CA HIS A 283 -22.67 7.75 7.07
C HIS A 283 -23.93 7.84 7.93
N ARG A 284 -23.88 7.31 9.16
CA ARG A 284 -25.01 7.39 10.10
C ARG A 284 -25.29 8.80 10.60
N ALA A 285 -24.28 9.64 10.72
CA ALA A 285 -24.43 11.05 11.08
C ALA A 285 -24.87 11.94 9.89
N GLY A 286 -24.94 11.39 8.67
CA GLY A 286 -25.28 12.16 7.47
C GLY A 286 -24.21 13.21 7.10
N VAL A 287 -22.97 13.00 7.53
CA VAL A 287 -21.86 13.93 7.28
C VAL A 287 -21.18 13.56 5.96
N ASP A 288 -21.16 14.48 4.99
CA ASP A 288 -20.32 14.35 3.80
C ASP A 288 -18.92 14.90 4.09
N PRO A 289 -17.87 14.05 4.10
CA PRO A 289 -16.49 14.49 4.33
C PRO A 289 -15.98 15.45 3.25
N GLY A 290 -16.60 15.46 2.06
CA GLY A 290 -16.24 16.37 0.97
C GLY A 290 -16.54 17.84 1.30
N GLU A 291 -17.50 18.12 2.16
CA GLU A 291 -17.83 19.48 2.59
C GLU A 291 -16.95 19.95 3.77
N GLY A 292 -16.40 19.03 4.58
CA GLY A 292 -15.61 19.35 5.76
C GLY A 292 -14.09 19.45 5.53
N ILE A 293 -13.58 18.90 4.45
CA ILE A 293 -12.15 18.97 4.08
C ILE A 293 -11.84 20.21 3.23
N ALA A 294 -12.85 20.88 2.74
CA ALA A 294 -12.74 22.12 1.97
C ALA A 294 -12.72 23.40 2.84
N VAL A 295 -12.75 23.28 4.17
CA VAL A 295 -12.71 24.42 5.12
C VAL A 295 -11.34 24.50 5.78
#